data_edd0666ab1a7e0e95d615f289a29ed6a
#
_entry.id   edd0666ab1a7e0e95d615f289a29ed6a
#
_cell.length_a   1.000
_cell.length_b   1.000
_cell.length_c   1.000
_cell.angle_alpha   90.00
_cell.angle_beta   90.00
_cell.angle_gamma   90.00
#
_symmetry.space_group_name_H-M   'P 1'
#
loop_
_entity.id
_entity.type
_entity.pdbx_description
1 polymer ?
#
loop_
_entity_poly.entity_id
_entity_poly.type
_entity_poly.pdbx_seq_one_letter_code
_entity_poly.pdbx_strand_id
1 'polypeptide(L)'
;MSSVPPPATDRSATDRPATDCRVAERPAVDAAAFASEVVTAFQPVVLRGQVRHWQAVAAGRGSDRAMAEYLAAFGAPGGKPLDVMIAPPEVEGRFFYADETLTRFNFHRQQVPIGALVAELLRYAETDAALPHTLYANAATAPEHLPGWEGANPLDLGIDAPARLWIGNATRIATHYDTSINIACVVAGRRRFTLFPPDQLPNLYVGPLDHTMAGPPSSMVDPDAPDLTRYPRFADALTHAQVAELEPGDALFIPPTWWHHVRAFGRLNVLVNYWWEHRSGAAFLALVHAIGAVRDLPAAEKQAWHSWYEHLVFAPDAAQAADHLPPSARGILGPDSTDRTGRIRQFLINMLQRP
;
A
#
# COMPACT_ATOMS: atom_id res chain seq x y z
N MET A 1 38.57 22.87 -25.40
CA MET A 1 38.29 21.52 -24.84
C MET A 1 36.78 21.42 -24.70
N SER A 2 36.17 20.76 -25.65
CA SER A 2 34.69 20.60 -25.69
C SER A 2 34.31 19.42 -24.80
N SER A 3 33.54 19.65 -23.74
CA SER A 3 33.02 18.60 -22.87
C SER A 3 31.85 17.92 -23.58
N VAL A 4 32.04 16.64 -23.96
CA VAL A 4 30.99 15.75 -24.44
C VAL A 4 30.08 15.47 -23.23
N PRO A 5 28.74 15.66 -23.35
CA PRO A 5 27.81 15.24 -22.30
C PRO A 5 27.82 13.70 -22.18
N PRO A 6 27.61 13.13 -20.98
CA PRO A 6 27.53 11.68 -20.81
C PRO A 6 26.34 11.13 -21.61
N PRO A 7 26.46 9.89 -22.17
CA PRO A 7 25.40 9.27 -22.94
C PRO A 7 24.15 9.11 -22.08
N ALA A 8 23.00 9.49 -22.61
CA ALA A 8 21.71 9.18 -22.02
C ALA A 8 21.59 7.65 -21.86
N THR A 9 21.46 7.19 -20.62
CA THR A 9 21.20 5.78 -20.33
C THR A 9 19.91 5.39 -21.01
N ASP A 10 20.00 4.50 -21.99
CA ASP A 10 18.86 3.94 -22.71
C ASP A 10 17.94 3.25 -21.66
N ARG A 11 16.78 3.84 -21.40
CA ARG A 11 15.79 3.26 -20.50
C ARG A 11 15.23 2.01 -21.20
N SER A 12 15.41 0.84 -20.60
CA SER A 12 14.87 -0.40 -21.13
C SER A 12 13.35 -0.26 -21.38
N ALA A 13 12.80 -1.00 -22.34
CA ALA A 13 11.36 -0.96 -22.65
C ALA A 13 10.47 -1.18 -21.40
N THR A 14 10.98 -1.93 -20.41
CA THR A 14 10.35 -2.20 -19.11
C THR A 14 10.35 -1.01 -18.15
N ASP A 15 11.04 0.08 -18.50
CA ASP A 15 11.16 1.28 -17.64
C ASP A 15 10.13 2.37 -17.98
N ARG A 16 9.29 2.13 -18.98
CA ARG A 16 8.21 3.06 -19.33
C ARG A 16 7.02 2.91 -18.39
N PRO A 17 6.36 4.02 -18.00
CA PRO A 17 5.13 3.94 -17.21
C PRO A 17 3.98 3.34 -18.04
N ALA A 18 3.04 2.71 -17.35
CA ALA A 18 1.84 2.12 -17.96
C ALA A 18 0.91 3.17 -18.63
N THR A 19 1.02 4.44 -18.23
CA THR A 19 0.25 5.58 -18.76
C THR A 19 1.08 6.85 -18.64
N ASP A 20 0.73 7.86 -19.46
CA ASP A 20 1.29 9.21 -19.37
C ASP A 20 0.51 10.13 -18.41
N CYS A 21 -0.66 9.70 -17.93
CA CYS A 21 -1.44 10.45 -16.96
C CYS A 21 -0.70 10.49 -15.60
N ARG A 22 -0.47 11.69 -15.09
CA ARG A 22 0.28 11.91 -13.84
C ARG A 22 -0.65 12.20 -12.68
N VAL A 23 -0.30 11.65 -11.51
CA VAL A 23 -0.89 12.08 -10.24
C VAL A 23 -0.59 13.57 -10.03
N ALA A 24 -1.59 14.30 -9.52
CA ALA A 24 -1.42 15.72 -9.19
C ALA A 24 -0.26 15.92 -8.21
N GLU A 25 0.49 17.00 -8.38
CA GLU A 25 1.64 17.33 -7.55
C GLU A 25 1.42 18.66 -6.82
N ARG A 26 1.88 18.70 -5.57
CA ARG A 26 1.88 19.91 -4.74
C ARG A 26 3.23 20.08 -4.04
N PRO A 27 3.64 21.28 -3.66
CA PRO A 27 4.70 21.49 -2.69
C PRO A 27 4.39 20.81 -1.36
N ALA A 28 5.38 20.70 -0.47
CA ALA A 28 5.18 20.29 0.91
C ALA A 28 4.10 21.14 1.59
N VAL A 29 3.28 20.52 2.42
CA VAL A 29 2.17 21.14 3.15
C VAL A 29 2.34 20.98 4.66
N ASP A 30 1.73 21.85 5.43
CA ASP A 30 1.62 21.70 6.88
C ASP A 30 0.45 20.78 7.29
N ALA A 31 0.33 20.49 8.58
CA ALA A 31 -0.70 19.60 9.12
C ALA A 31 -2.13 20.12 8.86
N ALA A 32 -2.36 21.43 8.90
CA ALA A 32 -3.68 22.01 8.70
C ALA A 32 -4.13 21.87 7.24
N ALA A 33 -3.29 22.26 6.29
CA ALA A 33 -3.56 22.09 4.86
C ALA A 33 -3.66 20.60 4.47
N PHE A 34 -2.82 19.74 5.06
CA PHE A 34 -2.92 18.30 4.84
C PHE A 34 -4.29 17.76 5.24
N ALA A 35 -4.75 18.06 6.44
CA ALA A 35 -6.05 17.57 6.94
C ALA A 35 -7.24 18.13 6.15
N SER A 36 -7.23 19.43 5.84
CA SER A 36 -8.39 20.11 5.25
C SER A 36 -8.49 20.03 3.74
N GLU A 37 -7.36 19.89 3.04
CA GLU A 37 -7.33 19.95 1.57
C GLU A 37 -6.91 18.62 0.93
N VAL A 38 -5.94 17.91 1.54
CA VAL A 38 -5.41 16.67 0.95
C VAL A 38 -6.29 15.48 1.33
N VAL A 39 -6.52 15.27 2.62
CA VAL A 39 -7.27 14.10 3.09
C VAL A 39 -8.73 14.15 2.62
N THR A 40 -9.36 15.33 2.65
CA THR A 40 -10.77 15.51 2.26
C THR A 40 -11.03 15.36 0.76
N ALA A 41 -10.01 15.60 -0.09
CA ALA A 41 -10.16 15.48 -1.54
C ALA A 41 -10.35 14.03 -2.01
N PHE A 42 -9.98 13.05 -1.21
CA PHE A 42 -10.05 11.61 -1.54
C PHE A 42 -9.41 11.26 -2.89
N GLN A 43 -8.34 11.97 -3.25
CA GLN A 43 -7.58 11.77 -4.48
C GLN A 43 -6.09 11.60 -4.15
N PRO A 44 -5.36 10.73 -4.87
CA PRO A 44 -3.91 10.64 -4.72
C PRO A 44 -3.25 11.98 -5.05
N VAL A 45 -2.24 12.34 -4.28
CA VAL A 45 -1.44 13.54 -4.56
C VAL A 45 0.02 13.33 -4.12
N VAL A 46 0.95 13.78 -4.96
CA VAL A 46 2.38 13.81 -4.63
C VAL A 46 2.68 15.12 -3.90
N LEU A 47 3.29 15.02 -2.73
CA LEU A 47 3.78 16.14 -1.93
C LEU A 47 5.31 16.23 -2.10
N ARG A 48 5.76 17.12 -2.97
CA ARG A 48 7.16 17.25 -3.35
C ARG A 48 7.99 17.79 -2.20
N GLY A 49 9.00 17.03 -1.81
CA GLY A 49 9.94 17.39 -0.74
C GLY A 49 9.34 17.39 0.66
N GLN A 50 8.19 16.73 0.90
CA GLN A 50 7.48 16.73 2.19
C GLN A 50 8.37 16.30 3.36
N VAL A 51 9.26 15.34 3.12
CA VAL A 51 10.17 14.81 4.14
C VAL A 51 11.64 15.04 3.81
N ARG A 52 11.95 16.05 2.98
CA ARG A 52 13.33 16.36 2.58
C ARG A 52 14.26 16.68 3.75
N HIS A 53 13.71 17.12 4.87
CA HIS A 53 14.43 17.49 6.08
C HIS A 53 14.85 16.27 6.94
N TRP A 54 14.37 15.08 6.64
CA TRP A 54 14.73 13.88 7.41
C TRP A 54 16.21 13.55 7.26
N GLN A 55 16.84 13.16 8.37
CA GLN A 55 18.22 12.67 8.34
C GLN A 55 18.36 11.41 7.48
N ALA A 56 17.36 10.54 7.51
CA ALA A 56 17.27 9.36 6.66
C ALA A 56 17.29 9.71 5.16
N VAL A 57 16.62 10.79 4.75
CA VAL A 57 16.62 11.26 3.35
C VAL A 57 18.00 11.78 2.97
N ALA A 58 18.69 12.50 3.86
CA ALA A 58 20.05 12.94 3.62
C ALA A 58 21.01 11.75 3.42
N ALA A 59 20.89 10.70 4.24
CA ALA A 59 21.65 9.46 4.07
C ALA A 59 21.30 8.75 2.76
N GLY A 60 20.01 8.61 2.42
CA GLY A 60 19.54 7.95 1.20
C GLY A 60 19.94 8.66 -0.11
N ARG A 61 20.09 9.98 -0.07
CA ARG A 61 20.63 10.77 -1.18
C ARG A 61 22.16 10.73 -1.29
N GLY A 62 22.83 10.43 -0.18
CA GLY A 62 24.28 10.37 -0.14
C GLY A 62 24.84 9.16 -0.88
N SER A 63 24.50 7.97 -0.44
CA SER A 63 24.87 6.69 -1.06
C SER A 63 24.14 5.52 -0.42
N ASP A 64 24.14 4.35 -1.09
CA ASP A 64 23.63 3.10 -0.53
C ASP A 64 24.36 2.75 0.78
N ARG A 65 25.67 2.98 0.85
CA ARG A 65 26.46 2.78 2.07
C ARG A 65 26.03 3.70 3.22
N ALA A 66 25.86 4.99 2.96
CA ALA A 66 25.40 5.95 3.98
C ALA A 66 24.02 5.59 4.50
N MET A 67 23.10 5.16 3.63
CA MET A 67 21.76 4.69 4.03
C MET A 67 21.84 3.40 4.84
N ALA A 68 22.68 2.45 4.44
CA ALA A 68 22.91 1.20 5.15
C ALA A 68 23.44 1.45 6.58
N GLU A 69 24.43 2.30 6.74
CA GLU A 69 25.00 2.71 8.03
C GLU A 69 23.96 3.43 8.89
N TYR A 70 23.15 4.30 8.30
CA TYR A 70 22.08 5.00 9.00
C TYR A 70 21.02 4.02 9.55
N LEU A 71 20.57 3.06 8.75
CA LEU A 71 19.63 2.02 9.21
C LEU A 71 20.23 1.14 10.31
N ALA A 72 21.49 0.75 10.14
CA ALA A 72 22.19 -0.10 11.10
C ALA A 72 22.31 0.57 12.49
N ALA A 73 22.39 1.89 12.54
CA ALA A 73 22.47 2.64 13.79
C ALA A 73 21.22 2.51 14.69
N PHE A 74 20.07 2.17 14.13
CA PHE A 74 18.83 1.89 14.88
C PHE A 74 18.71 0.42 15.30
N GLY A 75 19.57 -0.47 14.79
CA GLY A 75 19.56 -1.88 15.12
C GLY A 75 20.06 -2.13 16.53
N ALA A 76 19.18 -2.37 17.49
CA ALA A 76 19.59 -2.76 18.83
C ALA A 76 20.16 -4.19 18.84
N PRO A 77 21.22 -4.48 19.62
CA PRO A 77 21.65 -5.85 19.87
C PRO A 77 20.49 -6.67 20.45
N GLY A 78 20.13 -7.79 19.80
CA GLY A 78 18.98 -8.60 20.20
C GLY A 78 17.62 -8.01 19.83
N GLY A 79 17.57 -6.96 18.98
CA GLY A 79 16.33 -6.38 18.46
C GLY A 79 15.46 -7.39 17.70
N LYS A 80 14.16 -7.10 17.62
CA LYS A 80 13.20 -7.97 16.91
C LYS A 80 13.60 -8.12 15.44
N PRO A 81 13.71 -9.36 14.90
CA PRO A 81 14.04 -9.56 13.50
C PRO A 81 12.90 -9.10 12.59
N LEU A 82 13.27 -8.68 11.39
CA LEU A 82 12.35 -8.27 10.33
C LEU A 82 11.77 -9.50 9.63
N ASP A 83 10.51 -9.42 9.21
CA ASP A 83 9.91 -10.38 8.29
C ASP A 83 10.31 -10.02 6.85
N VAL A 84 11.25 -10.78 6.29
CA VAL A 84 11.83 -10.54 4.97
C VAL A 84 11.29 -11.54 3.96
N MET A 85 10.70 -11.03 2.90
CA MET A 85 10.33 -11.80 1.71
C MET A 85 11.58 -11.93 0.82
N ILE A 86 11.89 -13.15 0.40
CA ILE A 86 13.05 -13.47 -0.42
C ILE A 86 12.57 -14.18 -1.68
N ALA A 87 12.87 -13.60 -2.84
CA ALA A 87 12.51 -14.16 -4.14
C ALA A 87 13.75 -14.40 -5.01
N PRO A 88 13.77 -15.46 -5.82
CA PRO A 88 14.88 -15.76 -6.69
C PRO A 88 14.99 -14.73 -7.84
N PRO A 89 16.17 -14.59 -8.49
CA PRO A 89 16.40 -13.58 -9.51
C PRO A 89 15.51 -13.73 -10.75
N GLU A 90 15.05 -14.93 -11.07
CA GLU A 90 14.22 -15.22 -12.26
C GLU A 90 12.87 -14.51 -12.23
N VAL A 91 12.38 -14.13 -11.04
CA VAL A 91 11.10 -13.38 -10.92
C VAL A 91 11.28 -11.87 -11.06
N GLU A 92 12.53 -11.40 -11.22
CA GLU A 92 12.86 -9.99 -11.46
C GLU A 92 12.20 -9.02 -10.48
N GLY A 93 12.18 -9.40 -9.21
CA GLY A 93 11.58 -8.58 -8.14
C GLY A 93 10.07 -8.62 -8.04
N ARG A 94 9.36 -9.41 -8.84
CA ARG A 94 7.91 -9.54 -8.79
C ARG A 94 7.48 -10.55 -7.73
N PHE A 95 7.02 -10.08 -6.59
CA PHE A 95 6.39 -10.93 -5.59
C PHE A 95 4.96 -11.26 -6.01
N PHE A 96 4.69 -12.55 -6.27
CA PHE A 96 3.42 -12.99 -6.81
C PHE A 96 3.16 -14.48 -6.53
N TYR A 97 2.10 -15.03 -7.13
CA TYR A 97 1.87 -16.47 -7.14
C TYR A 97 2.93 -17.17 -8.01
N ALA A 98 3.28 -18.40 -7.60
CA ALA A 98 4.32 -19.18 -8.26
C ALA A 98 3.88 -19.75 -9.62
N ASP A 99 2.58 -20.07 -9.74
CA ASP A 99 2.02 -20.72 -10.91
C ASP A 99 0.50 -20.42 -11.05
N GLU A 100 -0.11 -20.95 -12.08
CA GLU A 100 -1.54 -20.74 -12.40
C GLU A 100 -2.51 -21.38 -11.41
N THR A 101 -2.06 -22.25 -10.52
CA THR A 101 -2.93 -22.83 -9.46
C THR A 101 -3.22 -21.83 -8.36
N LEU A 102 -2.44 -20.75 -8.24
CA LEU A 102 -2.53 -19.69 -7.24
C LEU A 102 -2.50 -20.20 -5.79
N THR A 103 -1.89 -21.39 -5.57
CA THR A 103 -1.82 -22.02 -4.24
C THR A 103 -0.51 -21.80 -3.52
N ARG A 104 0.50 -21.33 -4.23
CA ARG A 104 1.85 -21.04 -3.70
C ARG A 104 2.35 -19.69 -4.18
N PHE A 105 3.29 -19.12 -3.42
CA PHE A 105 3.98 -17.89 -3.80
C PHE A 105 5.35 -18.20 -4.41
N ASN A 106 5.85 -17.29 -5.25
CA ASN A 106 7.17 -17.36 -5.87
C ASN A 106 8.30 -16.85 -4.95
N PHE A 107 8.03 -16.72 -3.67
CA PHE A 107 8.96 -16.27 -2.64
C PHE A 107 8.76 -17.05 -1.35
N HIS A 108 9.74 -16.97 -0.47
CA HIS A 108 9.61 -17.44 0.92
C HIS A 108 9.82 -16.28 1.90
N ARG A 109 9.47 -16.50 3.17
CA ARG A 109 9.65 -15.54 4.26
C ARG A 109 10.70 -16.04 5.23
N GLN A 110 11.51 -15.12 5.74
CA GLN A 110 12.54 -15.42 6.73
C GLN A 110 12.63 -14.28 7.75
N GLN A 111 12.82 -14.63 9.02
CA GLN A 111 13.12 -13.66 10.06
C GLN A 111 14.61 -13.31 10.00
N VAL A 112 14.91 -12.04 9.73
CA VAL A 112 16.27 -11.55 9.50
C VAL A 112 16.55 -10.32 10.38
N PRO A 113 17.64 -10.31 11.17
CA PRO A 113 18.06 -9.11 11.88
C PRO A 113 18.34 -7.96 10.91
N ILE A 114 17.97 -6.74 11.27
CA ILE A 114 18.14 -5.57 10.40
C ILE A 114 19.58 -5.40 9.91
N GLY A 115 20.57 -5.58 10.79
CA GLY A 115 21.99 -5.49 10.41
C GLY A 115 22.39 -6.50 9.34
N ALA A 116 21.85 -7.72 9.38
CA ALA A 116 22.12 -8.76 8.36
C ALA A 116 21.45 -8.42 7.03
N LEU A 117 20.18 -7.95 7.06
CA LEU A 117 19.48 -7.51 5.85
C LEU A 117 20.23 -6.36 5.15
N VAL A 118 20.61 -5.34 5.92
CA VAL A 118 21.29 -4.15 5.39
C VAL A 118 22.68 -4.49 4.84
N ALA A 119 23.43 -5.37 5.53
CA ALA A 119 24.73 -5.83 5.05
C ALA A 119 24.60 -6.61 3.73
N GLU A 120 23.59 -7.45 3.57
CA GLU A 120 23.36 -8.19 2.34
C GLU A 120 22.91 -7.27 1.20
N LEU A 121 22.02 -6.31 1.45
CA LEU A 121 21.63 -5.30 0.47
C LEU A 121 22.81 -4.46 0.00
N LEU A 122 23.70 -4.07 0.93
CA LEU A 122 24.92 -3.34 0.58
C LEU A 122 25.87 -4.20 -0.24
N ARG A 123 26.06 -5.47 0.11
CA ARG A 123 26.84 -6.42 -0.69
C ARG A 123 26.31 -6.50 -2.13
N TYR A 124 24.98 -6.56 -2.32
CA TYR A 124 24.36 -6.54 -3.65
C TYR A 124 24.57 -5.20 -4.36
N ALA A 125 24.56 -4.10 -3.64
CA ALA A 125 24.78 -2.77 -4.21
C ALA A 125 26.22 -2.57 -4.72
N GLU A 126 27.19 -3.19 -4.09
CA GLU A 126 28.62 -3.05 -4.39
C GLU A 126 29.15 -4.09 -5.39
N THR A 127 28.36 -5.09 -5.77
CA THR A 127 28.75 -6.12 -6.74
C THR A 127 28.08 -5.88 -8.10
N ASP A 128 28.86 -5.92 -9.18
CA ASP A 128 28.35 -5.93 -10.55
C ASP A 128 27.84 -7.31 -11.00
N ALA A 129 27.70 -8.24 -10.07
CA ALA A 129 27.23 -9.60 -10.36
C ALA A 129 25.80 -9.62 -10.89
N ALA A 130 25.49 -10.66 -11.67
CA ALA A 130 24.16 -10.97 -12.19
C ALA A 130 23.07 -10.82 -11.11
N LEU A 131 21.84 -10.56 -11.55
CA LEU A 131 20.66 -10.28 -10.74
C LEU A 131 20.68 -11.03 -9.39
N PRO A 132 20.77 -10.31 -8.25
CA PRO A 132 20.71 -10.94 -6.94
C PRO A 132 19.28 -11.39 -6.63
N HIS A 133 19.13 -12.18 -5.56
CA HIS A 133 17.82 -12.42 -4.97
C HIS A 133 17.16 -11.08 -4.61
N THR A 134 15.86 -11.01 -4.75
CA THR A 134 15.10 -9.87 -4.24
C THR A 134 14.85 -10.06 -2.76
N LEU A 135 15.27 -9.08 -1.96
CA LEU A 135 15.06 -9.01 -0.52
C LEU A 135 14.09 -7.86 -0.22
N TYR A 136 13.06 -8.11 0.57
CA TYR A 136 12.07 -7.11 0.90
C TYR A 136 11.52 -7.28 2.31
N ALA A 137 11.96 -6.44 3.23
CA ALA A 137 11.36 -6.35 4.56
C ALA A 137 10.00 -5.68 4.46
N ASN A 138 8.98 -6.37 4.96
CA ASN A 138 7.57 -6.02 4.80
C ASN A 138 7.05 -5.31 6.04
N ALA A 139 6.69 -4.04 5.92
CA ALA A 139 5.96 -3.23 6.92
C ALA A 139 6.56 -3.28 8.35
N ALA A 140 7.88 -3.18 8.46
CA ALA A 140 8.54 -3.18 9.77
C ALA A 140 8.14 -1.94 10.59
N THR A 141 7.47 -2.12 11.72
CA THR A 141 7.09 -1.00 12.60
C THR A 141 8.33 -0.40 13.27
N ALA A 142 8.51 0.91 13.14
CA ALA A 142 9.68 1.59 13.68
C ALA A 142 9.82 1.41 15.21
N PRO A 143 8.78 1.55 16.03
CA PRO A 143 8.91 1.34 17.48
C PRO A 143 9.47 -0.04 17.87
N GLU A 144 9.18 -1.08 17.11
CA GLU A 144 9.61 -2.45 17.42
C GLU A 144 10.99 -2.80 16.83
N HIS A 145 11.29 -2.32 15.63
CA HIS A 145 12.45 -2.78 14.85
C HIS A 145 13.57 -1.74 14.77
N LEU A 146 13.22 -0.45 14.80
CA LEU A 146 14.15 0.69 14.68
C LEU A 146 13.83 1.75 15.76
N PRO A 147 13.96 1.42 17.05
CA PRO A 147 13.63 2.36 18.13
C PRO A 147 14.42 3.66 18.01
N GLY A 148 13.72 4.80 18.11
CA GLY A 148 14.31 6.14 17.91
C GLY A 148 14.17 6.71 16.49
N TRP A 149 13.71 5.90 15.51
CA TRP A 149 13.50 6.34 14.13
C TRP A 149 12.59 7.57 14.02
N GLU A 150 11.44 7.55 14.69
CA GLU A 150 10.43 8.61 14.60
C GLU A 150 10.93 9.93 15.20
N GLY A 151 11.74 9.86 16.25
CA GLY A 151 12.39 11.06 16.83
C GLY A 151 13.45 11.68 15.92
N ALA A 152 14.17 10.86 15.12
CA ALA A 152 15.17 11.34 14.17
C ALA A 152 14.55 11.77 12.82
N ASN A 153 13.35 11.28 12.48
CA ASN A 153 12.65 11.49 11.21
C ASN A 153 11.16 11.81 11.45
N PRO A 154 10.83 12.95 12.09
CA PRO A 154 9.45 13.29 12.44
C PRO A 154 8.62 13.60 11.18
N LEU A 155 7.37 13.09 11.14
CA LEU A 155 6.39 13.48 10.13
C LEU A 155 5.44 14.54 10.71
N ASP A 156 5.64 15.80 10.34
CA ASP A 156 4.92 16.95 10.91
C ASP A 156 3.56 17.20 10.23
N LEU A 157 2.75 16.14 10.07
CA LEU A 157 1.41 16.21 9.46
C LEU A 157 0.25 15.97 10.43
N GLY A 158 0.54 15.89 11.74
CA GLY A 158 -0.48 15.66 12.76
C GLY A 158 -1.09 14.24 12.72
N ILE A 159 -0.37 13.27 12.17
CA ILE A 159 -0.80 11.88 12.07
C ILE A 159 -0.35 11.12 13.31
N ASP A 160 -1.30 10.52 14.03
CA ASP A 160 -1.03 9.62 15.16
C ASP A 160 -1.02 8.16 14.67
N ALA A 161 0.10 7.74 14.12
CA ALA A 161 0.34 6.37 13.67
C ALA A 161 1.83 6.07 13.66
N PRO A 162 2.23 4.81 13.96
CA PRO A 162 3.63 4.41 13.92
C PRO A 162 4.14 4.37 12.47
N ALA A 163 5.39 4.80 12.28
CA ALA A 163 6.10 4.63 11.02
C ALA A 163 6.28 3.15 10.69
N ARG A 164 6.07 2.77 9.43
CA ARG A 164 6.29 1.43 8.89
C ARG A 164 7.30 1.50 7.77
N LEU A 165 8.39 0.77 7.91
CA LEU A 165 9.48 0.78 6.94
C LEU A 165 9.37 -0.42 5.99
N TRP A 166 9.71 -0.15 4.74
CA TRP A 166 9.82 -1.10 3.65
C TRP A 166 11.22 -0.98 3.09
N ILE A 167 12.05 -1.99 3.36
CA ILE A 167 13.49 -1.97 3.07
C ILE A 167 13.81 -3.12 2.14
N GLY A 168 14.47 -2.84 1.02
CA GLY A 168 14.83 -3.88 0.06
C GLY A 168 15.65 -3.37 -1.11
N ASN A 169 15.83 -4.22 -2.10
CA ASN A 169 16.38 -3.83 -3.40
C ASN A 169 15.25 -3.54 -4.42
N ALA A 170 15.52 -3.70 -5.72
CA ALA A 170 14.51 -3.49 -6.75
C ALA A 170 13.35 -4.48 -6.59
N THR A 171 12.11 -3.97 -6.53
CA THR A 171 10.89 -4.77 -6.35
C THR A 171 9.77 -4.33 -7.29
N ARG A 172 8.86 -5.27 -7.60
CA ARG A 172 7.59 -5.05 -8.26
C ARG A 172 6.48 -5.65 -7.38
N ILE A 173 5.74 -4.78 -6.71
CA ILE A 173 4.64 -5.19 -5.81
C ILE A 173 3.35 -5.16 -6.62
N ALA A 174 2.66 -6.30 -6.69
CA ALA A 174 1.42 -6.45 -7.45
C ALA A 174 0.38 -5.39 -7.06
N THR A 175 -0.43 -4.98 -8.03
CA THR A 175 -1.49 -4.00 -7.82
C THR A 175 -2.45 -4.48 -6.74
N HIS A 176 -2.56 -3.75 -5.64
CA HIS A 176 -3.40 -4.02 -4.48
C HIS A 176 -3.96 -2.71 -3.93
N TYR A 177 -4.80 -2.78 -2.91
CA TYR A 177 -5.27 -1.60 -2.19
C TYR A 177 -5.05 -1.75 -0.69
N ASP A 178 -4.96 -0.64 0.01
CA ASP A 178 -4.97 -0.59 1.47
C ASP A 178 -6.34 -0.17 2.00
N THR A 179 -6.70 -0.65 3.20
CA THR A 179 -7.94 -0.27 3.88
C THR A 179 -7.77 0.95 4.79
N SER A 180 -6.56 1.45 4.92
CA SER A 180 -6.19 2.61 5.73
C SER A 180 -5.95 3.82 4.84
N ILE A 181 -6.12 5.01 5.40
CA ILE A 181 -5.54 6.22 4.82
C ILE A 181 -4.02 6.06 4.91
N ASN A 182 -3.32 6.41 3.83
CA ASN A 182 -1.90 6.09 3.67
C ASN A 182 -1.13 7.31 3.15
N ILE A 183 0.01 7.59 3.78
CA ILE A 183 1.04 8.46 3.20
C ILE A 183 2.36 7.68 3.10
N ALA A 184 2.92 7.65 1.90
CA ALA A 184 4.11 6.88 1.54
C ALA A 184 5.27 7.84 1.24
N CYS A 185 6.29 7.86 2.12
CA CYS A 185 7.45 8.75 2.05
C CYS A 185 8.67 8.00 1.50
N VAL A 186 9.24 8.45 0.39
CA VAL A 186 10.46 7.85 -0.17
C VAL A 186 11.68 8.40 0.55
N VAL A 187 12.51 7.50 1.08
CA VAL A 187 13.72 7.83 1.83
C VAL A 187 14.99 7.54 1.03
N ALA A 188 15.05 6.39 0.35
CA ALA A 188 16.16 6.01 -0.51
C ALA A 188 15.67 5.25 -1.74
N GLY A 189 16.41 5.34 -2.84
CA GLY A 189 16.03 4.82 -4.14
C GLY A 189 14.94 5.66 -4.81
N ARG A 190 14.46 5.21 -5.96
CA ARG A 190 13.35 5.83 -6.71
C ARG A 190 12.17 4.88 -6.73
N ARG A 191 10.95 5.40 -6.64
CA ARG A 191 9.73 4.60 -6.72
C ARG A 191 8.76 5.16 -7.76
N ARG A 192 8.10 4.22 -8.46
CA ARG A 192 6.95 4.50 -9.30
C ARG A 192 5.72 3.85 -8.67
N PHE A 193 4.67 4.62 -8.54
CA PHE A 193 3.34 4.11 -8.24
C PHE A 193 2.47 4.25 -9.47
N THR A 194 1.80 3.17 -9.87
CA THR A 194 0.71 3.20 -10.85
C THR A 194 -0.58 2.98 -10.09
N LEU A 195 -1.44 4.00 -10.08
CA LEU A 195 -2.66 4.02 -9.26
C LEU A 195 -3.89 3.89 -10.15
N PHE A 196 -4.89 3.17 -9.64
CA PHE A 196 -6.17 3.00 -10.31
C PHE A 196 -7.30 3.41 -9.36
N PRO A 197 -8.30 4.19 -9.83
CA PRO A 197 -9.45 4.57 -9.02
C PRO A 197 -10.25 3.33 -8.56
N PRO A 198 -10.94 3.40 -7.42
CA PRO A 198 -11.71 2.28 -6.88
C PRO A 198 -12.80 1.74 -7.82
N ASP A 199 -13.37 2.57 -8.68
CA ASP A 199 -14.40 2.19 -9.68
C ASP A 199 -13.85 1.29 -10.79
N GLN A 200 -12.53 1.20 -10.93
CA GLN A 200 -11.87 0.28 -11.87
C GLN A 200 -11.80 -1.17 -11.38
N LEU A 201 -12.33 -1.48 -10.21
CA LEU A 201 -12.37 -2.85 -9.65
C LEU A 201 -12.79 -3.92 -10.67
N PRO A 202 -13.86 -3.74 -11.52
CA PRO A 202 -14.25 -4.75 -12.49
C PRO A 202 -13.21 -5.01 -13.59
N ASN A 203 -12.31 -4.05 -13.82
CA ASN A 203 -11.31 -4.07 -14.90
C ASN A 203 -9.93 -4.57 -14.41
N LEU A 204 -9.73 -4.70 -13.09
CA LEU A 204 -8.45 -5.07 -12.48
C LEU A 204 -8.22 -6.58 -12.34
N TYR A 205 -9.22 -7.42 -12.65
CA TYR A 205 -9.10 -8.88 -12.54
C TYR A 205 -8.52 -9.33 -11.20
N VAL A 206 -9.25 -9.05 -10.14
CA VAL A 206 -8.84 -9.33 -8.76
C VAL A 206 -8.68 -10.83 -8.54
N GLY A 207 -7.57 -11.22 -7.94
CA GLY A 207 -7.26 -12.60 -7.58
C GLY A 207 -7.98 -13.09 -6.32
N PRO A 208 -7.51 -14.19 -5.72
CA PRO A 208 -8.10 -14.74 -4.51
C PRO A 208 -8.22 -13.71 -3.38
N LEU A 209 -9.34 -13.71 -2.66
CA LEU A 209 -9.58 -12.80 -1.54
C LEU A 209 -9.02 -13.35 -0.22
N ASP A 210 -8.89 -14.65 -0.10
CA ASP A 210 -8.56 -15.41 1.12
C ASP A 210 -7.17 -16.04 1.09
N HIS A 211 -6.49 -16.02 -0.06
CA HIS A 211 -5.12 -16.48 -0.22
C HIS A 211 -4.27 -15.40 -0.89
N THR A 212 -3.71 -14.51 -0.08
CA THR A 212 -3.04 -13.28 -0.53
C THR A 212 -1.60 -13.23 -0.08
N MET A 213 -0.77 -12.45 -0.77
CA MET A 213 0.66 -12.32 -0.47
C MET A 213 0.95 -11.57 0.84
N ALA A 214 0.11 -10.57 1.19
CA ALA A 214 0.37 -9.68 2.33
C ALA A 214 -0.91 -9.10 2.98
N GLY A 215 -2.04 -9.77 2.85
CA GLY A 215 -3.33 -9.38 3.43
C GLY A 215 -4.35 -8.91 2.39
N PRO A 216 -4.19 -7.76 1.71
CA PRO A 216 -5.13 -7.34 0.67
C PRO A 216 -5.06 -8.22 -0.58
N PRO A 217 -6.20 -8.42 -1.30
CA PRO A 217 -6.19 -9.09 -2.59
C PRO A 217 -5.44 -8.25 -3.64
N SER A 218 -4.89 -8.93 -4.65
CA SER A 218 -4.13 -8.28 -5.70
C SER A 218 -4.75 -8.53 -7.07
N SER A 219 -4.53 -7.59 -8.00
CA SER A 219 -4.82 -7.80 -9.42
C SER A 219 -3.95 -8.92 -9.99
N MET A 220 -4.54 -9.72 -10.86
CA MET A 220 -3.80 -10.74 -11.62
C MET A 220 -2.94 -10.16 -12.74
N VAL A 221 -3.11 -8.88 -13.06
CA VAL A 221 -2.43 -8.23 -14.18
C VAL A 221 -1.23 -7.42 -13.70
N ASP A 222 -0.11 -7.59 -14.38
CA ASP A 222 1.07 -6.73 -14.21
C ASP A 222 0.92 -5.49 -15.09
N PRO A 223 0.79 -4.27 -14.54
CA PRO A 223 0.64 -3.07 -15.36
C PRO A 223 1.90 -2.69 -16.15
N ASP A 224 3.08 -3.20 -15.77
CA ASP A 224 4.32 -2.97 -16.53
C ASP A 224 4.40 -3.85 -17.80
N ALA A 225 3.67 -4.99 -17.83
CA ALA A 225 3.61 -5.91 -18.97
C ALA A 225 2.23 -6.60 -19.06
N PRO A 226 1.15 -5.85 -19.35
CA PRO A 226 -0.21 -6.38 -19.31
C PRO A 226 -0.48 -7.36 -20.47
N ASP A 227 -0.95 -8.57 -20.13
CA ASP A 227 -1.49 -9.49 -21.12
C ASP A 227 -2.96 -9.14 -21.44
N LEU A 228 -3.14 -8.25 -22.41
CA LEU A 228 -4.48 -7.79 -22.81
C LEU A 228 -5.26 -8.85 -23.61
N THR A 229 -4.63 -9.92 -24.08
CA THR A 229 -5.32 -11.06 -24.68
C THR A 229 -6.05 -11.85 -23.61
N ARG A 230 -5.38 -12.13 -22.50
CA ARG A 230 -5.96 -12.82 -21.34
C ARG A 230 -6.88 -11.93 -20.51
N TYR A 231 -6.55 -10.65 -20.39
CA TYR A 231 -7.21 -9.66 -19.52
C TYR A 231 -7.68 -8.42 -20.29
N PRO A 232 -8.60 -8.55 -21.27
CA PRO A 232 -8.91 -7.46 -22.20
C PRO A 232 -9.48 -6.20 -21.53
N ARG A 233 -10.30 -6.32 -20.46
CA ARG A 233 -10.84 -5.14 -19.74
C ARG A 233 -9.75 -4.33 -19.02
N PHE A 234 -8.57 -4.88 -18.84
CA PHE A 234 -7.47 -4.12 -18.22
C PHE A 234 -7.03 -2.93 -19.08
N ALA A 235 -7.30 -2.97 -20.40
CA ALA A 235 -7.09 -1.81 -21.28
C ALA A 235 -7.92 -0.59 -20.80
N ASP A 236 -9.16 -0.81 -20.34
CA ASP A 236 -10.00 0.26 -19.79
C ASP A 236 -9.41 0.79 -18.47
N ALA A 237 -8.93 -0.11 -17.57
CA ALA A 237 -8.26 0.33 -16.35
C ALA A 237 -7.04 1.21 -16.64
N LEU A 238 -6.24 0.90 -17.67
CA LEU A 238 -5.08 1.70 -18.06
C LEU A 238 -5.45 3.13 -18.50
N THR A 239 -6.63 3.34 -19.10
CA THR A 239 -7.08 4.68 -19.47
C THR A 239 -7.38 5.58 -18.28
N HIS A 240 -7.66 5.00 -17.11
CA HIS A 240 -7.93 5.69 -15.85
C HIS A 240 -6.74 5.67 -14.89
N ALA A 241 -5.68 4.98 -15.25
CA ALA A 241 -4.50 4.87 -14.42
C ALA A 241 -3.76 6.20 -14.30
N GLN A 242 -3.17 6.46 -13.13
CA GLN A 242 -2.33 7.62 -12.87
C GLN A 242 -0.96 7.15 -12.38
N VAL A 243 0.09 7.86 -12.75
CA VAL A 243 1.46 7.52 -12.38
C VAL A 243 2.09 8.61 -11.51
N ALA A 244 2.69 8.19 -10.40
CA ALA A 244 3.54 9.02 -9.56
C ALA A 244 4.98 8.48 -9.58
N GLU A 245 5.94 9.32 -10.01
CA GLU A 245 7.37 9.05 -9.88
C GLU A 245 7.89 9.83 -8.67
N LEU A 246 8.46 9.13 -7.69
CA LEU A 246 8.93 9.72 -6.45
C LEU A 246 10.42 9.48 -6.24
N GLU A 247 11.08 10.50 -5.73
CA GLU A 247 12.48 10.51 -5.32
C GLU A 247 12.64 10.71 -3.81
N PRO A 248 13.80 10.45 -3.22
CA PRO A 248 14.02 10.66 -1.79
C PRO A 248 13.64 12.07 -1.33
N GLY A 249 12.75 12.14 -0.35
CA GLY A 249 12.18 13.37 0.20
C GLY A 249 10.74 13.64 -0.24
N ASP A 250 10.24 12.98 -1.28
CA ASP A 250 8.85 13.10 -1.71
C ASP A 250 7.93 12.19 -0.91
N ALA A 251 6.65 12.55 -0.81
CA ALA A 251 5.61 11.72 -0.26
C ALA A 251 4.42 11.60 -1.22
N LEU A 252 3.72 10.46 -1.16
CA LEU A 252 2.48 10.21 -1.90
C LEU A 252 1.36 9.95 -0.90
N PHE A 253 0.32 10.76 -0.95
CA PHE A 253 -0.93 10.46 -0.27
C PHE A 253 -1.76 9.49 -1.11
N ILE A 254 -2.24 8.41 -0.49
CA ILE A 254 -3.07 7.39 -1.12
C ILE A 254 -4.34 7.22 -0.28
N PRO A 255 -5.53 7.60 -0.80
CA PRO A 255 -6.78 7.35 -0.11
C PRO A 255 -7.06 5.85 0.05
N PRO A 256 -7.86 5.43 1.04
CA PRO A 256 -8.30 4.03 1.17
C PRO A 256 -8.93 3.52 -0.13
N THR A 257 -8.74 2.24 -0.41
CA THR A 257 -9.31 1.55 -1.58
C THR A 257 -8.78 1.97 -2.96
N TRP A 258 -7.91 2.97 -3.04
CA TRP A 258 -7.19 3.23 -4.28
C TRP A 258 -6.19 2.10 -4.56
N TRP A 259 -6.34 1.46 -5.71
CA TRP A 259 -5.44 0.41 -6.14
C TRP A 259 -4.11 0.98 -6.56
N HIS A 260 -3.02 0.33 -6.17
CA HIS A 260 -1.68 0.80 -6.51
C HIS A 260 -0.71 -0.35 -6.74
N HIS A 261 0.00 -0.26 -7.86
CA HIS A 261 1.18 -1.04 -8.17
C HIS A 261 2.41 -0.24 -7.75
N VAL A 262 3.41 -0.88 -7.15
CA VAL A 262 4.60 -0.19 -6.68
C VAL A 262 5.85 -0.83 -7.28
N ARG A 263 6.63 -0.04 -8.00
CA ARG A 263 7.93 -0.44 -8.51
C ARG A 263 9.03 0.35 -7.83
N ALA A 264 9.99 -0.35 -7.23
CA ALA A 264 11.21 0.23 -6.66
C ALA A 264 12.38 0.03 -7.62
N PHE A 265 13.18 1.06 -7.79
CA PHE A 265 14.34 1.06 -8.66
C PHE A 265 15.62 1.26 -7.85
N GLY A 266 16.70 0.63 -8.30
CA GLY A 266 17.99 0.71 -7.62
C GLY A 266 18.25 -0.47 -6.70
N ARG A 267 19.40 -0.44 -6.06
CA ARG A 267 19.96 -1.59 -5.32
C ARG A 267 19.62 -1.54 -3.83
N LEU A 268 19.38 -0.35 -3.29
CA LEU A 268 18.87 -0.14 -1.93
C LEU A 268 17.73 0.86 -1.96
N ASN A 269 16.59 0.44 -1.42
CA ASN A 269 15.36 1.21 -1.39
C ASN A 269 14.79 1.24 0.02
N VAL A 270 14.36 2.42 0.46
CA VAL A 270 13.65 2.60 1.73
C VAL A 270 12.44 3.48 1.51
N LEU A 271 11.28 2.97 1.91
CA LEU A 271 10.01 3.69 1.96
C LEU A 271 9.51 3.67 3.39
N VAL A 272 8.84 4.73 3.80
CA VAL A 272 8.17 4.82 5.10
C VAL A 272 6.72 5.17 4.89
N ASN A 273 5.82 4.32 5.40
CA ASN A 273 4.40 4.57 5.39
C ASN A 273 3.89 4.91 6.79
N TYR A 274 2.85 5.73 6.82
CA TYR A 274 2.00 5.93 7.97
C TYR A 274 0.57 5.57 7.57
N TRP A 275 -0.04 4.64 8.31
CA TRP A 275 -1.40 4.17 8.10
C TRP A 275 -2.25 4.52 9.31
N TRP A 276 -3.33 5.23 9.09
CA TRP A 276 -4.27 5.60 10.14
C TRP A 276 -5.72 5.41 9.67
N GLU A 277 -6.68 5.51 10.60
CA GLU A 277 -8.12 5.32 10.35
C GLU A 277 -8.47 4.02 9.62
N HIS A 278 -8.30 2.88 10.31
CA HIS A 278 -8.57 1.53 9.75
C HIS A 278 -10.07 1.19 9.61
N ARG A 279 -10.94 2.14 9.35
CA ARG A 279 -12.40 1.90 9.25
C ARG A 279 -12.75 0.93 8.12
N SER A 280 -12.02 0.97 7.03
CA SER A 280 -12.28 0.13 5.85
C SER A 280 -11.98 -1.37 6.03
N GLY A 281 -11.23 -1.77 7.06
CA GLY A 281 -11.01 -3.19 7.37
C GLY A 281 -12.31 -3.92 7.75
N ALA A 282 -13.20 -3.25 8.48
CA ALA A 282 -14.53 -3.77 8.78
C ALA A 282 -15.41 -3.90 7.54
N ALA A 283 -15.27 -2.99 6.56
CA ALA A 283 -15.99 -3.07 5.28
C ALA A 283 -15.58 -4.30 4.46
N PHE A 284 -14.29 -4.67 4.45
CA PHE A 284 -13.84 -5.88 3.79
C PHE A 284 -14.45 -7.15 4.43
N LEU A 285 -14.50 -7.22 5.76
CA LEU A 285 -15.17 -8.32 6.46
C LEU A 285 -16.67 -8.40 6.13
N ALA A 286 -17.35 -7.26 6.07
CA ALA A 286 -18.76 -7.19 5.67
C ALA A 286 -18.95 -7.68 4.22
N LEU A 287 -18.04 -7.32 3.29
CA LEU A 287 -18.05 -7.82 1.92
C LEU A 287 -17.90 -9.34 1.87
N VAL A 288 -16.94 -9.92 2.59
CA VAL A 288 -16.73 -11.38 2.63
C VAL A 288 -17.97 -12.08 3.16
N HIS A 289 -18.61 -11.56 4.23
CA HIS A 289 -19.85 -12.10 4.75
C HIS A 289 -21.00 -12.00 3.73
N ALA A 290 -21.13 -10.87 3.04
CA ALA A 290 -22.16 -10.69 2.01
C ALA A 290 -21.95 -11.62 0.80
N ILE A 291 -20.71 -11.91 0.42
CA ILE A 291 -20.41 -12.92 -0.61
C ILE A 291 -20.98 -14.28 -0.21
N GLY A 292 -20.77 -14.72 1.03
CA GLY A 292 -21.30 -16.00 1.51
C GLY A 292 -22.81 -16.02 1.72
N ALA A 293 -23.40 -14.89 2.16
CA ALA A 293 -24.80 -14.84 2.55
C ALA A 293 -25.75 -14.40 1.44
N VAL A 294 -25.30 -13.58 0.47
CA VAL A 294 -26.20 -12.90 -0.47
C VAL A 294 -25.92 -13.24 -1.94
N ARG A 295 -24.63 -13.42 -2.32
CA ARG A 295 -24.22 -13.56 -3.72
C ARG A 295 -24.99 -14.65 -4.49
N ASP A 296 -25.24 -15.76 -3.85
CA ASP A 296 -25.78 -16.97 -4.49
C ASP A 296 -27.30 -17.14 -4.27
N LEU A 297 -27.99 -16.16 -3.66
CA LEU A 297 -29.43 -16.12 -3.52
C LEU A 297 -30.14 -15.94 -4.87
N PRO A 298 -31.45 -16.38 -4.98
CA PRO A 298 -32.28 -16.04 -6.14
C PRO A 298 -32.36 -14.54 -6.43
N ALA A 299 -32.55 -14.17 -7.69
CA ALA A 299 -32.51 -12.77 -8.13
C ALA A 299 -33.46 -11.85 -7.34
N ALA A 300 -34.69 -12.34 -7.03
CA ALA A 300 -35.67 -11.57 -6.27
C ALA A 300 -35.20 -11.30 -4.83
N GLU A 301 -34.57 -12.30 -4.18
CA GLU A 301 -34.02 -12.13 -2.83
C GLU A 301 -32.81 -11.21 -2.82
N LYS A 302 -31.91 -11.32 -3.81
CA LYS A 302 -30.80 -10.37 -3.98
C LYS A 302 -31.29 -8.93 -4.14
N GLN A 303 -32.37 -8.72 -4.92
CA GLN A 303 -32.95 -7.39 -5.08
C GLN A 303 -33.54 -6.85 -3.77
N ALA A 304 -34.17 -7.72 -2.96
CA ALA A 304 -34.66 -7.32 -1.65
C ALA A 304 -33.51 -6.90 -0.72
N TRP A 305 -32.42 -7.70 -0.66
CA TRP A 305 -31.23 -7.33 0.11
C TRP A 305 -30.55 -6.06 -0.41
N HIS A 306 -30.50 -5.86 -1.72
CA HIS A 306 -29.97 -4.62 -2.29
C HIS A 306 -30.73 -3.39 -1.74
N SER A 307 -32.06 -3.46 -1.61
CA SER A 307 -32.85 -2.38 -1.04
C SER A 307 -32.51 -2.09 0.44
N TRP A 308 -32.18 -3.14 1.22
CA TRP A 308 -31.72 -2.97 2.60
C TRP A 308 -30.35 -2.28 2.66
N TYR A 309 -29.40 -2.74 1.85
CA TYR A 309 -28.07 -2.14 1.78
C TYR A 309 -28.13 -0.70 1.29
N GLU A 310 -28.91 -0.43 0.25
CA GLU A 310 -29.09 0.92 -0.27
C GLU A 310 -29.64 1.85 0.82
N HIS A 311 -30.73 1.48 1.47
CA HIS A 311 -31.38 2.32 2.47
C HIS A 311 -30.54 2.54 3.75
N LEU A 312 -29.88 1.50 4.26
CA LEU A 312 -29.21 1.55 5.56
C LEU A 312 -27.70 1.85 5.48
N VAL A 313 -27.09 1.75 4.28
CA VAL A 313 -25.63 1.81 4.14
C VAL A 313 -25.18 2.82 3.08
N PHE A 314 -25.78 2.79 1.87
CA PHE A 314 -25.23 3.54 0.73
C PHE A 314 -25.99 4.82 0.40
N ALA A 315 -27.26 4.95 0.77
CA ALA A 315 -28.01 6.19 0.53
C ALA A 315 -27.35 7.39 1.23
N PRO A 316 -27.37 8.59 0.63
CA PRO A 316 -26.76 9.78 1.24
C PRO A 316 -27.32 10.13 2.61
N ASP A 317 -28.56 9.72 2.89
CA ASP A 317 -29.31 9.93 4.14
C ASP A 317 -29.38 8.67 5.03
N ALA A 318 -28.59 7.63 4.74
CA ALA A 318 -28.58 6.37 5.51
C ALA A 318 -28.37 6.59 7.02
N ALA A 319 -27.63 7.62 7.42
CA ALA A 319 -27.45 7.97 8.84
C ALA A 319 -28.76 8.40 9.53
N GLN A 320 -29.75 8.89 8.79
CA GLN A 320 -31.07 9.33 9.25
C GLN A 320 -32.14 8.22 9.15
N ALA A 321 -31.81 7.05 8.59
CA ALA A 321 -32.79 5.95 8.38
C ALA A 321 -33.53 5.52 9.65
N ALA A 322 -32.98 5.76 10.82
CA ALA A 322 -33.59 5.46 12.12
C ALA A 322 -34.17 6.66 12.87
N ASP A 323 -34.32 7.84 12.25
CA ASP A 323 -34.78 9.07 12.95
C ASP A 323 -36.21 8.98 13.45
N HIS A 324 -37.03 8.13 12.86
CA HIS A 324 -38.39 7.81 13.34
C HIS A 324 -38.42 7.06 14.68
N LEU A 325 -37.27 6.50 15.14
CA LEU A 325 -37.15 5.83 16.41
C LEU A 325 -36.66 6.79 17.51
N PRO A 326 -37.17 6.64 18.76
CA PRO A 326 -36.58 7.38 19.88
C PRO A 326 -35.08 7.03 20.04
N PRO A 327 -34.22 7.97 20.47
CA PRO A 327 -32.77 7.76 20.56
C PRO A 327 -32.36 6.50 21.32
N SER A 328 -33.09 6.14 22.39
CA SER A 328 -32.86 4.93 23.19
C SER A 328 -33.11 3.62 22.45
N ALA A 329 -33.88 3.65 21.36
CA ALA A 329 -34.25 2.46 20.58
C ALA A 329 -33.47 2.29 19.28
N ARG A 330 -32.62 3.25 18.89
CA ARG A 330 -31.86 3.21 17.64
C ARG A 330 -30.80 2.10 17.61
N GLY A 331 -30.27 1.72 18.76
CA GLY A 331 -29.30 0.62 18.88
C GLY A 331 -28.13 0.75 17.92
N ILE A 332 -27.93 -0.26 17.04
CA ILE A 332 -26.86 -0.27 16.03
C ILE A 332 -27.05 0.72 14.87
N LEU A 333 -28.26 1.28 14.72
CA LEU A 333 -28.57 2.32 13.74
C LEU A 333 -28.37 3.73 14.31
N GLY A 334 -27.93 3.85 15.58
CA GLY A 334 -27.64 5.14 16.20
C GLY A 334 -26.42 5.83 15.59
N PRO A 335 -26.11 7.08 16.03
CA PRO A 335 -25.00 7.86 15.50
C PRO A 335 -23.66 7.16 15.71
N ASP A 336 -22.69 7.51 14.88
CA ASP A 336 -21.34 6.94 14.95
C ASP A 336 -20.69 7.24 16.31
N SER A 337 -20.26 6.16 16.97
CA SER A 337 -19.61 6.21 18.28
C SER A 337 -18.86 4.92 18.58
N THR A 338 -17.91 4.98 19.51
CA THR A 338 -17.18 3.80 20.00
C THR A 338 -18.16 2.78 20.63
N ASP A 339 -19.20 3.24 21.34
CA ASP A 339 -20.23 2.38 21.91
C ASP A 339 -21.03 1.63 20.85
N ARG A 340 -21.46 2.32 19.78
CA ARG A 340 -22.15 1.69 18.63
C ARG A 340 -21.26 0.62 17.98
N THR A 341 -20.00 0.92 17.73
CA THR A 341 -19.05 -0.01 17.15
C THR A 341 -18.88 -1.26 18.04
N GLY A 342 -18.77 -1.06 19.35
CA GLY A 342 -18.72 -2.15 20.32
C GLY A 342 -19.98 -3.03 20.32
N ARG A 343 -21.17 -2.43 20.25
CA ARG A 343 -22.46 -3.14 20.15
C ARG A 343 -22.58 -3.95 18.85
N ILE A 344 -22.21 -3.38 17.71
CA ILE A 344 -22.21 -4.08 16.43
C ILE A 344 -21.29 -5.31 16.50
N ARG A 345 -20.06 -5.11 17.01
CA ARG A 345 -19.09 -6.20 17.15
C ARG A 345 -19.63 -7.34 18.02
N GLN A 346 -20.19 -7.01 19.18
CA GLN A 346 -20.77 -8.03 20.09
C GLN A 346 -21.97 -8.74 19.46
N PHE A 347 -22.82 -8.01 18.77
CA PHE A 347 -23.97 -8.58 18.05
C PHE A 347 -23.52 -9.59 16.99
N LEU A 348 -22.52 -9.24 16.17
CA LEU A 348 -21.97 -10.12 15.14
C LEU A 348 -21.34 -11.38 15.74
N ILE A 349 -20.54 -11.25 16.81
CA ILE A 349 -19.97 -12.41 17.53
C ILE A 349 -21.09 -13.34 18.01
N ASN A 350 -22.11 -12.80 18.64
CA ASN A 350 -23.22 -13.60 19.16
C ASN A 350 -24.01 -14.31 18.04
N MET A 351 -24.17 -13.66 16.87
CA MET A 351 -24.85 -14.24 15.72
C MET A 351 -24.04 -15.37 15.07
N LEU A 352 -22.74 -15.19 14.91
CA LEU A 352 -21.84 -16.17 14.30
C LEU A 352 -21.60 -17.41 15.19
N GLN A 353 -21.84 -17.31 16.51
CA GLN A 353 -21.75 -18.42 17.44
C GLN A 353 -23.04 -19.24 17.56
N ARG A 354 -24.11 -18.80 16.95
CA ARG A 354 -25.36 -19.60 16.89
C ARG A 354 -25.19 -20.75 15.90
N PRO A 355 -25.61 -21.98 16.26
CA PRO A 355 -25.53 -23.12 15.35
C PRO A 355 -26.40 -22.93 14.11
#